data_ef6e4abfbd52b0767b80686344728d22
#
_entry.id   ef6e4abfbd52b0767b80686344728d22
#
_cell.length_a   1.000
_cell.length_b   1.000
_cell.length_c   1.000
_cell.angle_alpha   90.00
_cell.angle_beta   90.00
_cell.angle_gamma   90.00
#
_symmetry.space_group_name_H-M   'P 1'
#
loop_
_entity.id
_entity.type
_entity.pdbx_description
1 polymer ?
#
loop_
_entity_poly.entity_id
_entity_poly.type
_entity_poly.pdbx_seq_one_letter_code
_entity_poly.pdbx_strand_id
1 'polypeptide(L)'
;AMRIGLVGKPNVGKSTYFSAATLAKVDIANYPFCTIEANVGVAFIAAPMPCPCKDLRERLEADGRLEPVSEDDPRQGSICEPRTGSCVGYVRLVPTFLVDVAGLVPGAADGRGRGNAFLSDLANCDALIQVVDAAGLTDIEGNPMGPGSCDPIDEHAFLVEELAMWIHGILDTGW
;
A
#
# COMPACT_ATOMS: atom_id res chain seq x y z
N ALA A 1 2.71 -3.61 -11.94
CA ALA A 1 1.97 -2.79 -10.98
C ALA A 1 2.94 -2.41 -9.85
N MET A 2 2.76 -1.24 -9.26
CA MET A 2 3.60 -0.74 -8.16
C MET A 2 3.36 -1.59 -6.90
N ARG A 3 4.45 -1.95 -6.21
CA ARG A 3 4.43 -2.67 -4.94
C ARG A 3 4.86 -1.70 -3.82
N ILE A 4 4.05 -1.58 -2.79
CA ILE A 4 4.29 -0.70 -1.65
C ILE A 4 4.40 -1.56 -0.39
N GLY A 5 5.56 -1.53 0.27
CA GLY A 5 5.78 -2.22 1.54
C GLY A 5 5.28 -1.39 2.73
N LEU A 6 4.53 -2.03 3.63
CA LEU A 6 4.18 -1.46 4.92
C LEU A 6 5.26 -1.84 5.93
N VAL A 7 5.98 -0.85 6.44
CA VAL A 7 7.11 -1.04 7.37
C VAL A 7 6.85 -0.36 8.71
N GLY A 8 7.51 -0.82 9.74
CA GLY A 8 7.42 -0.29 11.10
C GLY A 8 7.69 -1.39 12.13
N LYS A 9 7.85 -1.01 13.40
CA LYS A 9 8.07 -1.97 14.49
C LYS A 9 6.90 -2.95 14.65
N PRO A 10 7.05 -4.06 15.37
CA PRO A 10 5.93 -4.95 15.66
C PRO A 10 4.79 -4.22 16.40
N ASN A 11 3.56 -4.69 16.24
CA ASN A 11 2.36 -4.22 16.94
C ASN A 11 1.93 -2.75 16.74
N VAL A 12 2.49 -2.02 15.77
CA VAL A 12 2.08 -0.62 15.47
C VAL A 12 0.80 -0.52 14.61
N GLY A 13 0.23 -1.65 14.18
CA GLY A 13 -1.01 -1.67 13.39
C GLY A 13 -0.82 -1.84 11.89
N LYS A 14 0.35 -2.27 11.40
CA LYS A 14 0.60 -2.55 9.97
C LYS A 14 -0.45 -3.46 9.34
N SER A 15 -0.67 -4.65 9.93
CA SER A 15 -1.63 -5.63 9.43
C SER A 15 -3.08 -5.14 9.53
N THR A 16 -3.39 -4.27 10.50
CA THR A 16 -4.70 -3.60 10.60
C THR A 16 -4.90 -2.64 9.44
N TYR A 17 -3.90 -1.80 9.15
CA TYR A 17 -3.92 -0.90 8.00
C TYR A 17 -3.99 -1.69 6.68
N PHE A 18 -3.18 -2.73 6.53
CA PHE A 18 -3.19 -3.63 5.37
C PHE A 18 -4.60 -4.21 5.13
N SER A 19 -5.21 -4.77 6.17
CA SER A 19 -6.55 -5.34 6.08
C SER A 19 -7.59 -4.28 5.69
N ALA A 20 -7.53 -3.09 6.28
CA ALA A 20 -8.45 -2.00 5.95
C ALA A 20 -8.29 -1.50 4.51
N ALA A 21 -7.05 -1.38 4.03
CA ALA A 21 -6.75 -0.87 2.69
C ALA A 21 -7.06 -1.89 1.57
N THR A 22 -7.02 -3.20 1.89
CA THR A 22 -7.22 -4.29 0.92
C THR A 22 -8.61 -4.92 0.99
N LEU A 23 -9.49 -4.50 1.93
CA LEU A 23 -10.87 -4.98 2.08
C LEU A 23 -11.83 -4.50 0.98
N ALA A 24 -11.41 -3.60 0.11
CA ALA A 24 -12.25 -3.17 -1.00
C ALA A 24 -12.58 -4.39 -1.89
N LYS A 25 -13.87 -4.77 -1.90
CA LYS A 25 -14.43 -5.82 -2.77
C LYS A 25 -14.36 -5.38 -4.24
N VAL A 26 -13.19 -5.42 -4.83
CA VAL A 26 -13.04 -5.27 -6.27
C VAL A 26 -12.62 -6.63 -6.79
N ASP A 27 -13.29 -7.08 -7.84
CA ASP A 27 -13.06 -8.37 -8.50
C ASP A 27 -11.57 -8.57 -8.81
N ILE A 28 -10.87 -9.26 -7.90
CA ILE A 28 -9.46 -9.66 -8.04
C ILE A 28 -9.31 -10.63 -9.24
N ALA A 29 -10.41 -11.23 -9.69
CA ALA A 29 -10.45 -12.17 -10.80
C ALA A 29 -9.98 -11.60 -12.16
N ASN A 30 -9.94 -10.27 -12.31
CA ASN A 30 -9.54 -9.60 -13.55
C ASN A 30 -8.05 -9.22 -13.61
N TYR A 31 -7.24 -9.69 -12.65
CA TYR A 31 -5.78 -9.46 -12.66
C TYR A 31 -5.04 -10.75 -13.05
N PRO A 32 -4.78 -10.97 -14.36
CA PRO A 32 -3.92 -12.07 -14.78
C PRO A 32 -2.50 -11.80 -14.24
N PHE A 33 -1.87 -12.85 -13.67
CA PHE A 33 -0.50 -12.85 -13.12
C PHE A 33 -0.30 -12.41 -11.65
N CYS A 34 -1.33 -12.35 -10.81
CA CYS A 34 -1.13 -12.22 -9.37
C CYS A 34 -1.08 -13.60 -8.71
N THR A 35 0.11 -14.09 -8.41
CA THR A 35 0.27 -15.06 -7.34
C THR A 35 0.02 -14.29 -6.04
N ILE A 36 -1.12 -14.53 -5.38
CA ILE A 36 -1.43 -13.91 -4.08
C ILE A 36 -0.55 -14.62 -3.04
N GLU A 37 0.54 -13.98 -2.67
CA GLU A 37 1.32 -14.38 -1.50
C GLU A 37 0.54 -14.01 -0.24
N ALA A 38 0.74 -14.73 0.86
CA ALA A 38 -0.05 -14.55 2.09
C ALA A 38 0.04 -13.13 2.70
N ASN A 39 1.07 -12.37 2.34
CA ASN A 39 1.34 -11.01 2.82
C ASN A 39 1.18 -9.93 1.74
N VAL A 40 0.59 -10.26 0.58
CA VAL A 40 0.38 -9.31 -0.52
C VAL A 40 -1.11 -9.14 -0.79
N GLY A 41 -1.58 -7.90 -0.76
CA GLY A 41 -2.97 -7.54 -1.06
C GLY A 41 -3.07 -6.48 -2.15
N VAL A 42 -4.25 -6.35 -2.74
CA VAL A 42 -4.52 -5.32 -3.74
C VAL A 42 -5.27 -4.17 -3.08
N ALA A 43 -4.73 -2.97 -3.17
CA ALA A 43 -5.37 -1.72 -2.81
C ALA A 43 -5.62 -0.88 -4.06
N PHE A 44 -6.55 0.07 -3.98
CA PHE A 44 -6.89 0.96 -5.09
C PHE A 44 -6.58 2.40 -4.72
N ILE A 45 -5.84 3.07 -5.59
CA ILE A 45 -5.54 4.49 -5.46
C ILE A 45 -6.41 5.25 -6.45
N ALA A 46 -7.17 6.23 -5.95
CA ALA A 46 -7.93 7.13 -6.79
C ALA A 46 -6.99 8.08 -7.53
N ALA A 47 -7.12 8.18 -8.84
CA ALA A 47 -6.39 9.19 -9.61
C ALA A 47 -6.82 10.60 -9.17
N PRO A 48 -5.88 11.56 -9.06
CA PRO A 48 -6.16 12.91 -8.57
C PRO A 48 -7.04 13.74 -9.53
N MET A 49 -7.16 13.31 -10.77
CA MET A 49 -7.94 13.99 -11.81
C MET A 49 -9.14 13.14 -12.22
N PRO A 50 -10.28 13.76 -12.53
CA PRO A 50 -11.41 13.04 -13.12
C PRO A 50 -11.01 12.31 -14.41
N CYS A 51 -11.63 11.15 -14.62
CA CYS A 51 -11.40 10.41 -15.86
C CYS A 51 -11.96 11.20 -17.06
N PRO A 52 -11.23 11.31 -18.18
CA PRO A 52 -11.71 11.97 -19.40
C PRO A 52 -13.02 11.38 -19.97
N CYS A 53 -13.44 10.20 -19.51
CA CYS A 53 -14.73 9.64 -19.90
C CYS A 53 -15.93 10.48 -19.42
N LYS A 54 -15.75 11.39 -18.47
CA LYS A 54 -16.76 12.35 -18.04
C LYS A 54 -17.13 13.28 -19.22
N ASP A 55 -16.14 13.96 -19.77
CA ASP A 55 -16.36 14.91 -20.87
C ASP A 55 -16.91 14.20 -22.11
N LEU A 56 -16.43 12.97 -22.35
CA LEU A 56 -16.93 12.15 -23.47
C LEU A 56 -18.40 11.81 -23.27
N ARG A 57 -18.79 11.41 -22.05
CA ARG A 57 -20.19 11.11 -21.74
C ARG A 57 -21.09 12.33 -21.95
N GLU A 58 -20.70 13.47 -21.39
CA GLU A 58 -21.47 14.73 -21.51
C GLU A 58 -21.73 15.09 -22.99
N ARG A 59 -20.74 14.92 -23.86
CA ARG A 59 -20.90 15.12 -25.31
C ARG A 59 -21.85 14.12 -25.94
N LEU A 60 -21.74 12.83 -25.60
CA LEU A 60 -22.58 11.79 -26.15
C LEU A 60 -24.04 11.92 -25.70
N GLU A 61 -24.30 12.38 -24.49
CA GLU A 61 -25.64 12.70 -23.99
C GLU A 61 -26.22 13.93 -24.72
N ALA A 62 -25.43 14.98 -24.89
CA ALA A 62 -25.84 16.18 -25.64
C ALA A 62 -26.18 15.88 -27.11
N ASP A 63 -25.46 14.93 -27.72
CA ASP A 63 -25.68 14.48 -29.09
C ASP A 63 -26.85 13.46 -29.19
N GLY A 64 -27.51 13.09 -28.08
CA GLY A 64 -28.57 12.08 -28.05
C GLY A 64 -28.09 10.67 -28.38
N ARG A 65 -26.80 10.40 -28.25
CA ARG A 65 -26.16 9.11 -28.54
C ARG A 65 -26.03 8.22 -27.31
N LEU A 66 -26.28 8.74 -26.12
CA LEU A 66 -26.24 8.05 -24.85
C LEU A 66 -27.39 8.55 -23.95
N GLU A 67 -28.06 7.61 -23.31
CA GLU A 67 -29.11 7.92 -22.34
C GLU A 67 -28.54 8.55 -21.06
N PRO A 68 -29.29 9.39 -20.34
CA PRO A 68 -28.90 9.92 -19.04
C PRO A 68 -28.52 8.81 -18.06
N VAL A 69 -27.67 9.14 -17.06
CA VAL A 69 -27.25 8.18 -16.02
C VAL A 69 -28.46 7.70 -15.24
N SER A 70 -28.65 6.38 -15.16
CA SER A 70 -29.61 5.77 -14.26
C SER A 70 -29.14 5.85 -12.81
N GLU A 71 -30.06 6.03 -11.85
CA GLU A 71 -29.76 6.01 -10.43
C GLU A 71 -29.18 4.67 -9.97
N ASP A 72 -29.53 3.58 -10.66
CA ASP A 72 -29.06 2.21 -10.38
C ASP A 72 -27.77 1.85 -11.13
N ASP A 73 -27.12 2.79 -11.85
CA ASP A 73 -25.89 2.51 -12.58
C ASP A 73 -24.72 2.21 -11.62
N PRO A 74 -24.23 0.96 -11.56
CA PRO A 74 -23.14 0.57 -10.64
C PRO A 74 -21.83 1.30 -10.92
N ARG A 75 -21.67 1.89 -12.13
CA ARG A 75 -20.51 2.66 -12.54
C ARG A 75 -20.70 4.17 -12.42
N GLN A 76 -21.88 4.60 -11.94
CA GLN A 76 -22.20 6.01 -11.70
C GLN A 76 -21.84 6.92 -12.88
N GLY A 77 -22.22 6.50 -14.08
CA GLY A 77 -22.00 7.26 -15.30
C GLY A 77 -20.67 7.02 -16.04
N SER A 78 -19.73 6.30 -15.45
CA SER A 78 -18.45 6.01 -16.11
C SER A 78 -18.62 5.09 -17.31
N ILE A 79 -18.15 5.49 -18.50
CA ILE A 79 -18.30 4.76 -19.76
C ILE A 79 -17.02 4.12 -20.29
N CYS A 80 -15.87 4.41 -19.70
CA CYS A 80 -14.60 3.83 -20.14
C CYS A 80 -14.42 2.38 -19.62
N GLU A 81 -13.66 1.57 -20.35
CA GLU A 81 -13.24 0.24 -19.96
C GLU A 81 -11.73 0.22 -19.75
N PRO A 82 -11.27 0.44 -18.51
CA PRO A 82 -9.85 0.39 -18.23
C PRO A 82 -9.29 -1.04 -18.34
N ARG A 83 -8.07 -1.17 -18.88
CA ARG A 83 -7.38 -2.47 -18.96
C ARG A 83 -7.06 -3.06 -17.58
N THR A 84 -6.86 -2.19 -16.58
CA THR A 84 -6.57 -2.56 -15.18
C THR A 84 -7.30 -1.61 -14.26
N GLY A 85 -7.77 -2.08 -13.11
CA GLY A 85 -8.56 -1.29 -12.19
C GLY A 85 -9.98 -1.03 -12.69
N SER A 86 -10.60 0.00 -12.16
CA SER A 86 -11.97 0.39 -12.48
C SER A 86 -12.12 1.90 -12.61
N CYS A 87 -13.26 2.32 -13.13
CA CYS A 87 -13.66 3.73 -13.13
C CYS A 87 -15.12 3.79 -12.68
N VAL A 88 -15.37 4.47 -11.56
CA VAL A 88 -16.70 4.62 -10.97
C VAL A 88 -16.89 6.10 -10.61
N GLY A 89 -18.03 6.68 -10.99
CA GLY A 89 -18.29 8.10 -10.74
C GLY A 89 -17.21 9.02 -11.35
N TYR A 90 -16.64 8.60 -12.49
CA TYR A 90 -15.54 9.28 -13.16
C TYR A 90 -14.22 9.30 -12.37
N VAL A 91 -14.14 8.58 -11.28
CA VAL A 91 -12.89 8.38 -10.53
C VAL A 91 -12.19 7.13 -11.02
N ARG A 92 -10.97 7.30 -11.51
CA ARG A 92 -10.12 6.20 -11.96
C ARG A 92 -9.46 5.55 -10.74
N LEU A 93 -9.75 4.28 -10.51
CA LEU A 93 -9.14 3.47 -9.46
C LEU A 93 -7.99 2.64 -10.04
N VAL A 94 -6.78 2.93 -9.60
CA VAL A 94 -5.55 2.27 -10.05
C VAL A 94 -5.13 1.22 -9.02
N PRO A 95 -4.98 -0.05 -9.44
CA PRO A 95 -4.56 -1.10 -8.52
C PRO A 95 -3.09 -0.93 -8.15
N THR A 96 -2.81 -1.12 -6.87
CA THR A 96 -1.49 -1.08 -6.27
C THR A 96 -1.36 -2.27 -5.33
N PHE A 97 -0.21 -2.95 -5.32
CA PHE A 97 0.03 -4.04 -4.39
C PHE A 97 0.56 -3.48 -3.08
N LEU A 98 -0.12 -3.80 -1.99
CA LEU A 98 0.42 -3.61 -0.64
C LEU A 98 1.05 -4.92 -0.18
N VAL A 99 2.21 -4.80 0.46
CA VAL A 99 2.94 -5.91 1.07
C VAL A 99 3.00 -5.67 2.58
N ASP A 100 2.41 -6.57 3.37
CA ASP A 100 2.54 -6.52 4.83
C ASP A 100 3.89 -7.10 5.22
N VAL A 101 4.88 -6.24 5.40
CA VAL A 101 6.24 -6.62 5.72
C VAL A 101 6.36 -6.93 7.22
N ALA A 102 7.16 -7.93 7.56
CA ALA A 102 7.42 -8.30 8.95
C ALA A 102 7.90 -7.09 9.77
N GLY A 103 7.54 -7.05 11.07
CA GLY A 103 7.94 -5.95 11.95
C GLY A 103 9.46 -5.81 12.05
N LEU A 104 9.95 -4.60 11.90
CA LEU A 104 11.37 -4.29 12.05
C LEU A 104 11.75 -4.27 13.52
N VAL A 105 12.78 -5.03 13.87
CA VAL A 105 13.37 -5.07 15.22
C VAL A 105 14.84 -4.66 15.15
N PRO A 106 15.43 -4.13 16.26
CA PRO A 106 16.84 -3.76 16.29
C PRO A 106 17.78 -4.89 15.90
N GLY A 107 18.74 -4.60 15.02
CA GLY A 107 19.71 -5.58 14.50
C GLY A 107 19.14 -6.46 13.37
N ALA A 108 18.06 -6.06 12.75
CA ALA A 108 17.53 -6.76 11.57
C ALA A 108 18.53 -6.77 10.40
N ALA A 109 19.31 -5.71 10.24
CA ALA A 109 20.39 -5.60 9.27
C ALA A 109 21.51 -6.64 9.50
N ASP A 110 21.75 -7.02 10.76
CA ASP A 110 22.72 -8.05 11.18
C ASP A 110 22.14 -9.48 11.14
N GLY A 111 20.95 -9.66 10.61
CA GLY A 111 20.27 -10.95 10.50
C GLY A 111 19.58 -11.42 11.79
N ARG A 112 19.38 -10.55 12.77
CA ARG A 112 18.64 -10.89 14.00
C ARG A 112 17.14 -11.03 13.71
N GLY A 113 16.52 -11.98 14.34
CA GLY A 113 15.08 -12.25 14.20
C GLY A 113 14.72 -12.72 12.79
N ARG A 114 13.73 -12.08 12.16
CA ARG A 114 13.31 -12.29 10.77
C ARG A 114 13.96 -11.30 9.80
N GLY A 115 15.12 -10.72 10.16
CA GLY A 115 15.78 -9.66 9.40
C GLY A 115 15.96 -9.98 7.91
N ASN A 116 16.42 -11.19 7.58
CA ASN A 116 16.60 -11.61 6.19
C ASN A 116 15.27 -11.68 5.40
N ALA A 117 14.17 -12.10 6.04
CA ALA A 117 12.85 -12.11 5.40
C ALA A 117 12.32 -10.69 5.18
N PHE A 118 12.48 -9.81 6.19
CA PHE A 118 12.14 -8.39 6.10
C PHE A 118 12.86 -7.72 4.92
N LEU A 119 14.16 -7.91 4.81
CA LEU A 119 14.98 -7.29 3.77
C LEU A 119 14.65 -7.86 2.38
N SER A 120 14.33 -9.16 2.28
CA SER A 120 13.89 -9.77 1.02
C SER A 120 12.54 -9.23 0.56
N ASP A 121 11.62 -8.98 1.48
CA ASP A 121 10.33 -8.37 1.17
C ASP A 121 10.50 -6.92 0.71
N LEU A 122 11.39 -6.15 1.35
CA LEU A 122 11.70 -4.77 0.96
C LEU A 122 12.32 -4.67 -0.43
N ALA A 123 13.24 -5.58 -0.77
CA ALA A 123 13.93 -5.58 -2.06
C ALA A 123 12.97 -5.68 -3.26
N ASN A 124 11.75 -6.19 -3.04
CA ASN A 124 10.72 -6.34 -4.05
C ASN A 124 9.68 -5.19 -4.04
N CYS A 125 9.86 -4.16 -3.22
CA CYS A 125 8.97 -3.01 -3.14
C CYS A 125 9.53 -1.81 -3.90
N ASP A 126 8.63 -1.08 -4.59
CA ASP A 126 8.97 0.16 -5.31
C ASP A 126 8.92 1.38 -4.39
N ALA A 127 8.15 1.30 -3.30
CA ALA A 127 8.01 2.36 -2.30
C ALA A 127 7.67 1.75 -0.92
N LEU A 128 7.86 2.55 0.13
CA LEU A 128 7.57 2.15 1.50
C LEU A 128 6.61 3.15 2.15
N ILE A 129 5.69 2.63 2.96
CA ILE A 129 4.85 3.41 3.88
C ILE A 129 5.24 2.98 5.29
N GLN A 130 5.80 3.89 6.06
CA GLN A 130 6.08 3.64 7.47
C GLN A 130 4.83 3.86 8.31
N VAL A 131 4.50 2.88 9.15
CA VAL A 131 3.47 2.97 10.17
C VAL A 131 4.17 3.16 11.51
N VAL A 132 3.86 4.25 12.21
CA VAL A 132 4.47 4.61 13.50
C VAL A 132 3.43 4.64 14.61
N ASP A 133 3.85 4.38 15.85
CA ASP A 133 3.02 4.49 17.05
C ASP A 133 3.01 5.94 17.55
N ALA A 134 2.10 6.75 17.02
CA ALA A 134 2.00 8.17 17.35
C ALA A 134 1.64 8.44 18.85
N ALA A 135 1.09 7.46 19.56
CA ALA A 135 0.75 7.56 20.97
C ALA A 135 1.88 7.09 21.89
N GLY A 136 2.92 6.46 21.33
CA GLY A 136 4.04 5.90 22.08
C GLY A 136 3.62 4.83 23.09
N LEU A 137 2.68 3.96 22.69
CA LEU A 137 2.13 2.88 23.54
C LEU A 137 2.97 1.60 23.55
N THR A 138 3.99 1.56 22.73
CA THR A 138 4.86 0.40 22.57
C THR A 138 6.33 0.81 22.59
N ASP A 139 7.20 -0.08 23.13
CA ASP A 139 8.65 0.09 23.02
C ASP A 139 9.15 -0.19 21.58
N ILE A 140 10.46 -0.11 21.38
CA ILE A 140 11.08 -0.32 20.05
C ILE A 140 10.90 -1.77 19.55
N GLU A 141 10.69 -2.73 20.45
CA GLU A 141 10.43 -4.12 20.10
C GLU A 141 8.94 -4.43 19.90
N GLY A 142 8.06 -3.45 20.15
CA GLY A 142 6.61 -3.57 20.01
C GLY A 142 5.91 -4.12 21.25
N ASN A 143 6.57 -4.13 22.41
CA ASN A 143 5.93 -4.55 23.67
C ASN A 143 5.05 -3.40 24.21
N PRO A 144 3.87 -3.70 24.78
CA PRO A 144 2.97 -2.69 25.33
C PRO A 144 3.63 -1.88 26.46
N MET A 145 3.51 -0.57 26.39
CA MET A 145 4.02 0.38 27.38
C MET A 145 2.93 1.43 27.71
N GLY A 146 3.24 2.30 28.69
CA GLY A 146 2.37 3.45 28.96
C GLY A 146 2.44 4.52 27.85
N PRO A 147 1.42 5.41 27.74
CA PRO A 147 1.42 6.46 26.74
C PRO A 147 2.67 7.37 26.83
N GLY A 148 3.22 7.69 25.66
CA GLY A 148 4.41 8.57 25.55
C GLY A 148 5.74 7.87 25.93
N SER A 149 5.77 6.54 25.98
CA SER A 149 6.99 5.80 26.30
C SER A 149 8.01 5.71 25.15
N CYS A 150 7.58 6.01 23.92
CA CYS A 150 8.45 6.05 22.74
C CYS A 150 8.08 7.25 21.88
N ASP A 151 9.09 7.93 21.32
CA ASP A 151 8.89 9.04 20.40
C ASP A 151 8.72 8.50 18.97
N PRO A 152 7.65 8.85 18.22
CA PRO A 152 7.50 8.47 16.82
C PRO A 152 8.64 8.94 15.92
N ILE A 153 9.33 10.02 16.29
CA ILE A 153 10.51 10.52 15.56
C ILE A 153 11.66 9.54 15.69
N ASP A 154 11.87 8.97 16.87
CA ASP A 154 12.90 7.94 17.10
C ASP A 154 12.60 6.67 16.32
N GLU A 155 11.33 6.28 16.18
CA GLU A 155 10.93 5.17 15.32
C GLU A 155 11.28 5.40 13.86
N HIS A 156 11.10 6.64 13.39
CA HIS A 156 11.48 7.00 12.01
C HIS A 156 13.01 6.98 11.83
N ALA A 157 13.75 7.56 12.75
CA ALA A 157 15.21 7.57 12.71
C ALA A 157 15.77 6.14 12.72
N PHE A 158 15.23 5.28 13.59
CA PHE A 158 15.59 3.88 13.67
C PHE A 158 15.39 3.13 12.34
N LEU A 159 14.26 3.32 11.66
CA LEU A 159 14.03 2.70 10.34
C LEU A 159 15.08 3.15 9.31
N VAL A 160 15.40 4.44 9.27
CA VAL A 160 16.39 5.00 8.35
C VAL A 160 17.78 4.40 8.60
N GLU A 161 18.17 4.27 9.87
CA GLU A 161 19.45 3.68 10.26
C GLU A 161 19.55 2.21 9.87
N GLU A 162 18.53 1.39 10.14
CA GLU A 162 18.52 -0.03 9.76
C GLU A 162 18.58 -0.22 8.24
N LEU A 163 17.86 0.61 7.47
CA LEU A 163 17.96 0.59 6.01
C LEU A 163 19.34 1.00 5.51
N ALA A 164 19.95 2.01 6.11
CA ALA A 164 21.29 2.44 5.76
C ALA A 164 22.35 1.36 6.05
N MET A 165 22.26 0.71 7.22
CA MET A 165 23.14 -0.41 7.57
C MET A 165 22.97 -1.60 6.63
N TRP A 166 21.73 -1.91 6.24
CA TRP A 166 21.47 -2.95 5.26
C TRP A 166 22.11 -2.67 3.90
N ILE A 167 21.91 -1.45 3.37
CA ILE A 167 22.55 -1.02 2.09
C ILE A 167 24.06 -1.09 2.20
N HIS A 168 24.64 -0.62 3.31
CA HIS A 168 26.08 -0.71 3.58
C HIS A 168 26.58 -2.16 3.56
N GLY A 169 25.85 -3.07 4.24
CA GLY A 169 26.21 -4.50 4.24
C GLY A 169 26.18 -5.15 2.85
N ILE A 170 25.24 -4.75 1.99
CA ILE A 170 25.21 -5.21 0.58
C ILE A 170 26.45 -4.72 -0.18
N LEU A 171 26.85 -3.47 0.01
CA LEU A 171 28.01 -2.89 -0.65
C LEU A 171 29.31 -3.54 -0.16
N ASP A 172 29.45 -3.79 1.13
CA ASP A 172 30.64 -4.43 1.71
C ASP A 172 30.82 -5.88 1.24
N THR A 173 29.72 -6.62 1.05
CA THR A 173 29.78 -8.03 0.60
C THR A 173 29.88 -8.17 -0.92
N GLY A 174 29.61 -7.12 -1.66
CA GLY A 174 29.63 -7.10 -3.13
C GLY A 174 30.91 -6.59 -3.76
N TRP A 175 31.90 -6.19 -2.95
CA TRP A 175 33.24 -5.73 -3.41
C TRP A 175 34.31 -6.79 -3.24
#